data_fc9ffd1e2387e8c11f1f40fc1aab2501
#
_entry.id   fc9ffd1e2387e8c11f1f40fc1aab2501
#
_cell.length_a   1.000
_cell.length_b   1.000
_cell.length_c   1.000
_cell.angle_alpha   90.00
_cell.angle_beta   90.00
_cell.angle_gamma   90.00
#
_symmetry.space_group_name_H-M   'P 1'
#
loop_
_entity.id
_entity.type
_entity.pdbx_description
1 polymer ?
#
loop_
_entity_poly.entity_id
_entity_poly.type
_entity_poly.pdbx_seq_one_letter_code
_entity_poly.pdbx_strand_id
1 'polypeptide(L)'
;MTILGLTSYATLLFLLALLLVSITNQTWFSKLRLPPSPRALPIIGHLHLLGPLIHHSFHDLSSKYGPLLYLRLGSVPCIVASTPELAKEILRAQELTFSSRKHSIAIDLLTYNSAFAFAPYGPYWKFIKKLITTELLGNRILNQFLPIRTKELHHFIRYLANKAEASERVNVTEELLKLTNNIISQMMLSIKCSGTDNQAEETRSLVREVTKIFGEFNVSDFIWFCRNLDLQGFRKRIEDIHRRYDALLEKIILDREELRKKKETEEMTCDSGDDDVKDILDLLLDAMENENSEIKLTRNHIKALVLVCINYFKLLGNSYTMHTHKNTNLFFHKLTYS
;
A
#
# COMPACT_ATOMS: atom_id res chain seq x y z
N MET A 1 -3.52 55.60 -5.90
CA MET A 1 -4.19 54.32 -6.12
C MET A 1 -4.22 53.58 -4.78
N THR A 2 -5.37 53.43 -4.18
CA THR A 2 -5.50 52.88 -2.83
C THR A 2 -5.21 51.36 -2.85
N ILE A 3 -4.61 50.83 -1.79
CA ILE A 3 -4.30 49.38 -1.62
C ILE A 3 -5.53 48.53 -1.95
N LEU A 4 -6.73 49.03 -1.62
CA LEU A 4 -8.01 48.41 -1.94
C LEU A 4 -8.25 48.23 -3.47
N GLY A 5 -7.82 49.20 -4.28
CA GLY A 5 -7.94 49.10 -5.74
C GLY A 5 -6.98 48.08 -6.32
N LEU A 6 -5.78 47.94 -5.80
CA LEU A 6 -4.77 46.99 -6.25
C LEU A 6 -5.20 45.53 -5.96
N THR A 7 -5.77 45.29 -4.78
CA THR A 7 -6.31 43.98 -4.40
C THR A 7 -7.53 43.57 -5.26
N SER A 8 -8.42 44.52 -5.58
CA SER A 8 -9.55 44.30 -6.45
C SER A 8 -9.12 43.97 -7.90
N TYR A 9 -8.13 44.63 -8.44
CA TYR A 9 -7.57 44.28 -9.78
C TYR A 9 -6.89 42.92 -9.78
N ALA A 10 -6.12 42.59 -8.74
CA ALA A 10 -5.48 41.28 -8.63
C ALA A 10 -6.47 40.14 -8.53
N THR A 11 -7.58 40.30 -7.77
CA THR A 11 -8.64 39.28 -7.69
C THR A 11 -9.39 39.13 -9.02
N LEU A 12 -9.64 40.23 -9.74
CA LEU A 12 -10.30 40.20 -11.05
C LEU A 12 -9.43 39.48 -12.09
N LEU A 13 -8.12 39.79 -12.16
CA LEU A 13 -7.17 39.08 -13.02
C LEU A 13 -7.05 37.62 -12.70
N PHE A 14 -7.05 37.26 -11.44
CA PHE A 14 -7.03 35.87 -10.99
C PHE A 14 -8.27 35.13 -11.43
N LEU A 15 -9.49 35.71 -11.26
CA LEU A 15 -10.74 35.13 -11.71
C LEU A 15 -10.79 35.00 -13.23
N LEU A 16 -10.29 35.99 -13.98
CA LEU A 16 -10.21 35.93 -15.44
C LEU A 16 -9.25 34.83 -15.90
N ALA A 17 -8.09 34.68 -15.27
CA ALA A 17 -7.15 33.59 -15.55
C ALA A 17 -7.78 32.22 -15.28
N LEU A 18 -8.51 32.06 -14.18
CA LEU A 18 -9.25 30.84 -13.87
C LEU A 18 -10.31 30.51 -14.92
N LEU A 19 -11.03 31.52 -15.39
CA LEU A 19 -12.03 31.40 -16.45
C LEU A 19 -11.40 30.97 -17.77
N LEU A 20 -10.30 31.59 -18.17
CA LEU A 20 -9.54 31.24 -19.36
C LEU A 20 -8.98 29.81 -19.31
N VAL A 21 -8.41 29.41 -18.19
CA VAL A 21 -7.96 28.02 -17.99
C VAL A 21 -9.13 27.02 -18.07
N SER A 22 -10.28 27.40 -17.55
CA SER A 22 -11.50 26.55 -17.63
C SER A 22 -11.97 26.38 -19.07
N ILE A 23 -12.00 27.48 -19.86
CA ILE A 23 -12.43 27.47 -21.27
C ILE A 23 -11.44 26.68 -22.15
N THR A 24 -10.17 26.91 -22.01
CA THR A 24 -9.13 26.22 -22.78
C THR A 24 -9.10 24.71 -22.51
N ASN A 25 -9.26 24.29 -21.25
CA ASN A 25 -9.41 22.89 -20.90
C ASN A 25 -10.66 22.27 -21.51
N GLN A 26 -11.78 22.96 -21.54
CA GLN A 26 -13.04 22.45 -22.07
C GLN A 26 -12.97 22.28 -23.59
N THR A 27 -12.30 23.18 -24.31
CA THR A 27 -12.14 23.11 -25.79
C THR A 27 -11.17 22.02 -26.22
N TRP A 28 -10.14 21.73 -25.44
CA TRP A 28 -9.18 20.68 -25.79
C TRP A 28 -9.78 19.28 -25.60
N PHE A 29 -10.54 19.06 -24.53
CA PHE A 29 -11.22 17.78 -24.29
C PHE A 29 -12.42 17.53 -25.21
N SER A 30 -13.04 18.57 -25.77
CA SER A 30 -14.16 18.42 -26.71
C SER A 30 -13.78 17.73 -28.03
N LYS A 31 -12.48 17.68 -28.39
CA LYS A 31 -11.97 16.98 -29.60
C LYS A 31 -11.82 15.46 -29.40
N LEU A 32 -11.82 14.98 -28.16
CA LEU A 32 -11.68 13.56 -27.84
C LEU A 32 -13.06 12.92 -27.66
N ARG A 33 -13.28 11.72 -28.19
CA ARG A 33 -14.48 10.91 -27.89
C ARG A 33 -14.32 10.30 -26.50
N LEU A 34 -14.67 11.09 -25.49
CA LEU A 34 -14.61 10.63 -24.09
C LEU A 34 -15.90 9.90 -23.70
N PRO A 35 -15.82 8.94 -22.76
CA PRO A 35 -17.00 8.34 -22.14
C PRO A 35 -17.92 9.39 -21.48
N PRO A 36 -19.19 9.04 -21.18
CA PRO A 36 -20.11 9.92 -20.46
C PRO A 36 -19.45 10.48 -19.18
N SER A 37 -19.78 11.72 -18.85
CA SER A 37 -19.17 12.43 -17.71
C SER A 37 -20.19 13.37 -17.07
N PRO A 38 -20.21 13.51 -15.74
CA PRO A 38 -20.91 14.59 -15.07
C PRO A 38 -20.34 15.95 -15.46
N ARG A 39 -21.00 17.03 -15.02
CA ARG A 39 -20.44 18.38 -15.18
C ARG A 39 -19.26 18.58 -14.23
N ALA A 40 -18.10 18.92 -14.80
CA ALA A 40 -16.90 19.22 -14.04
C ALA A 40 -16.90 20.68 -13.55
N LEU A 41 -16.48 20.93 -12.33
CA LEU A 41 -16.19 22.27 -11.85
C LEU A 41 -14.80 22.73 -12.31
N PRO A 42 -14.54 24.03 -12.48
CA PRO A 42 -13.23 24.56 -12.76
C PRO A 42 -12.23 24.10 -11.67
N ILE A 43 -10.99 23.85 -12.06
CA ILE A 43 -9.86 23.43 -11.21
C ILE A 43 -10.06 22.06 -10.53
N ILE A 44 -11.06 21.91 -9.68
CA ILE A 44 -11.30 20.69 -8.88
C ILE A 44 -11.92 19.54 -9.69
N GLY A 45 -12.47 19.84 -10.88
CA GLY A 45 -13.10 18.83 -11.71
C GLY A 45 -14.30 18.18 -11.02
N HIS A 46 -14.24 16.86 -10.84
CA HIS A 46 -15.30 16.06 -10.21
C HIS A 46 -15.00 15.67 -8.75
N LEU A 47 -13.94 16.22 -8.12
CA LEU A 47 -13.60 15.92 -6.72
C LEU A 47 -14.76 16.20 -5.75
N HIS A 48 -15.60 17.21 -6.05
CA HIS A 48 -16.79 17.56 -5.27
C HIS A 48 -17.88 16.48 -5.25
N LEU A 49 -17.83 15.52 -6.18
CA LEU A 49 -18.79 14.40 -6.25
C LEU A 49 -18.34 13.17 -5.45
N LEU A 50 -17.12 13.19 -4.91
CA LEU A 50 -16.55 12.09 -4.15
C LEU A 50 -16.83 12.27 -2.66
N GLY A 51 -17.54 11.31 -2.07
CA GLY A 51 -17.75 11.21 -0.64
C GLY A 51 -16.60 10.48 0.07
N PRO A 52 -16.71 10.28 1.39
CA PRO A 52 -15.69 9.58 2.20
C PRO A 52 -15.37 8.16 1.70
N LEU A 53 -16.36 7.48 1.14
CA LEU A 53 -16.24 6.14 0.56
C LEU A 53 -16.26 6.27 -0.98
N ILE A 54 -15.10 6.47 -1.56
CA ILE A 54 -14.91 6.77 -2.99
C ILE A 54 -15.58 5.72 -3.89
N HIS A 55 -15.50 4.43 -3.53
CA HIS A 55 -16.11 3.35 -4.30
C HIS A 55 -17.64 3.41 -4.33
N HIS A 56 -18.30 3.90 -3.27
CA HIS A 56 -19.74 4.17 -3.27
C HIS A 56 -20.07 5.30 -4.25
N SER A 57 -19.32 6.41 -4.20
CA SER A 57 -19.51 7.52 -5.14
C SER A 57 -19.32 7.07 -6.60
N PHE A 58 -18.34 6.22 -6.88
CA PHE A 58 -18.13 5.65 -8.22
C PHE A 58 -19.28 4.75 -8.64
N HIS A 59 -19.83 3.95 -7.73
CA HIS A 59 -21.01 3.11 -8.00
C HIS A 59 -22.24 3.97 -8.36
N ASP A 60 -22.53 4.99 -7.55
CA ASP A 60 -23.67 5.87 -7.76
C ASP A 60 -23.55 6.66 -9.08
N LEU A 61 -22.34 7.16 -9.38
CA LEU A 61 -22.08 7.83 -10.63
C LEU A 61 -22.20 6.90 -11.84
N SER A 62 -21.71 5.67 -11.72
CA SER A 62 -21.81 4.67 -12.81
C SER A 62 -23.26 4.25 -13.06
N SER A 63 -24.07 4.14 -12.02
CA SER A 63 -25.50 3.86 -12.13
C SER A 63 -26.25 4.97 -12.87
N LYS A 64 -25.78 6.22 -12.75
CA LYS A 64 -26.41 7.39 -13.37
C LYS A 64 -25.90 7.68 -14.79
N TYR A 65 -24.61 7.53 -15.05
CA TYR A 65 -23.96 7.97 -16.30
C TYR A 65 -23.52 6.81 -17.19
N GLY A 66 -23.57 5.57 -16.69
CA GLY A 66 -23.19 4.37 -17.43
C GLY A 66 -21.96 3.66 -16.89
N PRO A 67 -21.71 2.42 -17.32
CA PRO A 67 -20.70 1.54 -16.76
C PRO A 67 -19.26 1.96 -17.07
N LEU A 68 -19.05 2.76 -18.12
CA LEU A 68 -17.76 3.37 -18.45
C LEU A 68 -17.91 4.88 -18.31
N LEU A 69 -17.27 5.44 -17.30
CA LEU A 69 -17.45 6.83 -16.90
C LEU A 69 -16.10 7.56 -16.96
N TYR A 70 -16.10 8.77 -17.53
CA TYR A 70 -14.95 9.67 -17.49
C TYR A 70 -15.10 10.68 -16.35
N LEU A 71 -14.05 10.80 -15.53
CA LEU A 71 -13.96 11.80 -14.47
C LEU A 71 -12.65 12.57 -14.60
N ARG A 72 -12.66 13.82 -14.19
CA ARG A 72 -11.46 14.63 -13.99
C ARG A 72 -11.33 14.94 -12.50
N LEU A 73 -10.38 14.29 -11.84
CA LEU A 73 -10.11 14.49 -10.41
C LEU A 73 -9.04 15.57 -10.27
N GLY A 74 -9.47 16.83 -10.10
CA GLY A 74 -8.58 17.97 -10.22
C GLY A 74 -8.00 18.08 -11.64
N SER A 75 -6.68 17.93 -11.78
CA SER A 75 -5.95 17.87 -13.05
C SER A 75 -5.75 16.46 -13.61
N VAL A 76 -6.14 15.42 -12.89
CA VAL A 76 -5.91 14.02 -13.23
C VAL A 76 -7.11 13.44 -13.97
N PRO A 77 -6.96 13.00 -15.24
CA PRO A 77 -8.00 12.24 -15.95
C PRO A 77 -8.15 10.85 -15.33
N CYS A 78 -9.38 10.40 -15.18
CA CYS A 78 -9.72 9.12 -14.60
C CYS A 78 -10.85 8.46 -15.40
N ILE A 79 -10.73 7.16 -15.63
CA ILE A 79 -11.80 6.33 -16.19
C ILE A 79 -12.24 5.34 -15.11
N VAL A 80 -13.54 5.25 -14.91
CA VAL A 80 -14.16 4.29 -14.00
C VAL A 80 -14.85 3.23 -14.84
N ALA A 81 -14.42 1.99 -14.69
CA ALA A 81 -15.02 0.81 -15.31
C ALA A 81 -15.75 0.01 -14.25
N SER A 82 -17.06 -0.17 -14.39
CA SER A 82 -17.94 -0.70 -13.34
C SER A 82 -18.58 -2.05 -13.70
N THR A 83 -18.18 -2.67 -14.81
CA THR A 83 -18.66 -4.01 -15.16
C THR A 83 -17.50 -4.99 -15.35
N PRO A 84 -17.74 -6.31 -15.16
CA PRO A 84 -16.73 -7.34 -15.36
C PRO A 84 -16.16 -7.37 -16.78
N GLU A 85 -16.97 -7.07 -17.79
CA GLU A 85 -16.59 -7.05 -19.20
C GLU A 85 -15.56 -5.94 -19.47
N LEU A 86 -15.83 -4.72 -18.97
CA LEU A 86 -14.91 -3.59 -19.08
C LEU A 86 -13.64 -3.82 -18.26
N ALA A 87 -13.76 -4.41 -17.08
CA ALA A 87 -12.60 -4.79 -16.29
C ALA A 87 -11.72 -5.83 -17.03
N LYS A 88 -12.34 -6.82 -17.68
CA LYS A 88 -11.62 -7.81 -18.50
C LYS A 88 -10.93 -7.14 -19.70
N GLU A 89 -11.59 -6.20 -20.37
CA GLU A 89 -11.00 -5.47 -21.48
C GLU A 89 -9.76 -4.69 -21.03
N ILE A 90 -9.84 -3.91 -19.93
CA ILE A 90 -8.75 -3.09 -19.42
C ILE A 90 -7.61 -3.95 -18.84
N LEU A 91 -7.94 -4.96 -18.02
CA LEU A 91 -6.95 -5.70 -17.24
C LEU A 91 -6.34 -6.89 -17.98
N ARG A 92 -6.95 -7.34 -19.09
CA ARG A 92 -6.48 -8.50 -19.87
C ARG A 92 -6.21 -8.15 -21.32
N ALA A 93 -7.19 -7.60 -22.06
CA ALA A 93 -7.00 -7.31 -23.48
C ALA A 93 -6.03 -6.13 -23.69
N GLN A 94 -6.12 -5.09 -22.85
CA GLN A 94 -5.33 -3.87 -22.92
C GLN A 94 -4.31 -3.75 -21.76
N GLU A 95 -3.89 -4.88 -21.17
CA GLU A 95 -3.09 -4.88 -19.94
C GLU A 95 -1.82 -4.03 -20.03
N LEU A 96 -1.11 -4.09 -21.15
CA LEU A 96 0.13 -3.32 -21.35
C LEU A 96 -0.10 -1.81 -21.34
N THR A 97 -1.24 -1.37 -21.84
CA THR A 97 -1.61 0.06 -21.87
C THR A 97 -1.95 0.59 -20.48
N PHE A 98 -2.56 -0.25 -19.63
CA PHE A 98 -3.07 0.14 -18.31
C PHE A 98 -2.26 -0.47 -17.14
N SER A 99 -1.12 -1.09 -17.39
CA SER A 99 -0.32 -1.78 -16.37
C SER A 99 0.38 -0.86 -15.37
N SER A 100 0.66 0.39 -15.76
CA SER A 100 1.35 1.34 -14.88
C SER A 100 0.43 1.87 -13.78
N ARG A 101 1.00 2.07 -12.58
CA ARG A 101 0.30 2.65 -11.44
C ARG A 101 0.49 4.16 -11.39
N LYS A 102 -0.53 4.88 -10.94
CA LYS A 102 -0.38 6.31 -10.65
C LYS A 102 0.49 6.48 -9.40
N HIS A 103 1.51 7.30 -9.51
CA HIS A 103 2.34 7.71 -8.39
C HIS A 103 1.65 8.79 -7.55
N SER A 104 1.93 8.79 -6.24
CA SER A 104 1.56 9.84 -5.29
C SER A 104 2.78 10.20 -4.47
N ILE A 105 2.76 11.34 -3.81
CA ILE A 105 3.86 11.78 -2.94
C ILE A 105 4.16 10.73 -1.86
N ALA A 106 3.12 10.10 -1.30
CA ALA A 106 3.28 9.05 -0.30
C ALA A 106 3.97 7.80 -0.88
N ILE A 107 3.56 7.35 -2.07
CA ILE A 107 4.17 6.20 -2.74
C ILE A 107 5.64 6.49 -3.03
N ASP A 108 5.93 7.63 -3.67
CA ASP A 108 7.29 7.97 -4.10
C ASP A 108 8.28 8.03 -2.92
N LEU A 109 7.91 8.71 -1.83
CA LEU A 109 8.77 8.87 -0.67
C LEU A 109 8.90 7.57 0.14
N LEU A 110 7.77 6.97 0.55
CA LEU A 110 7.79 5.81 1.44
C LEU A 110 8.33 4.53 0.79
N THR A 111 8.20 4.40 -0.53
CA THR A 111 8.65 3.21 -1.25
C THR A 111 9.98 3.41 -1.98
N TYR A 112 10.68 4.50 -1.73
CA TYR A 112 11.94 4.84 -2.42
C TYR A 112 11.79 4.82 -3.96
N ASN A 113 10.58 5.07 -4.46
CA ASN A 113 10.22 4.91 -5.86
C ASN A 113 10.60 3.53 -6.46
N SER A 114 10.70 2.50 -5.62
CA SER A 114 11.26 1.19 -5.96
C SER A 114 10.37 0.00 -5.63
N ALA A 115 9.19 0.23 -5.04
CA ALA A 115 8.28 -0.85 -4.69
C ALA A 115 7.64 -1.46 -5.93
N PHE A 116 7.77 -2.78 -6.10
CA PHE A 116 7.26 -3.49 -7.28
C PHE A 116 5.75 -3.33 -7.49
N ALA A 117 4.99 -3.14 -6.40
CA ALA A 117 3.54 -2.95 -6.47
C ALA A 117 3.12 -1.65 -7.19
N PHE A 118 4.02 -0.66 -7.23
CA PHE A 118 3.79 0.66 -7.82
C PHE A 118 4.75 0.97 -8.97
N ALA A 119 5.79 0.16 -9.17
CA ALA A 119 6.75 0.34 -10.25
C ALA A 119 6.06 0.28 -11.62
N PRO A 120 6.45 1.15 -12.58
CA PRO A 120 5.97 1.09 -13.94
C PRO A 120 6.32 -0.25 -14.58
N TYR A 121 5.47 -0.71 -15.49
CA TYR A 121 5.75 -1.93 -16.25
C TYR A 121 7.02 -1.76 -17.08
N GLY A 122 8.05 -2.56 -16.79
CA GLY A 122 9.36 -2.45 -17.43
C GLY A 122 10.33 -3.54 -16.95
N PRO A 123 11.62 -3.46 -17.35
CA PRO A 123 12.62 -4.47 -16.98
C PRO A 123 12.74 -4.67 -15.47
N TYR A 124 12.79 -3.58 -14.70
CA TYR A 124 12.85 -3.64 -13.23
C TYR A 124 11.65 -4.39 -12.64
N TRP A 125 10.41 -4.04 -13.05
CA TRP A 125 9.21 -4.70 -12.56
C TRP A 125 9.20 -6.20 -12.89
N LYS A 126 9.61 -6.58 -14.12
CA LYS A 126 9.70 -7.98 -14.54
C LYS A 126 10.70 -8.75 -13.70
N PHE A 127 11.88 -8.16 -13.48
CA PHE A 127 12.93 -8.75 -12.66
C PHE A 127 12.47 -8.99 -11.22
N ILE A 128 11.93 -7.96 -10.56
CA ILE A 128 11.44 -8.07 -9.18
C ILE A 128 10.27 -9.06 -9.08
N LYS A 129 9.34 -9.05 -10.03
CA LYS A 129 8.24 -10.01 -10.04
C LYS A 129 8.75 -11.45 -10.16
N LYS A 130 9.72 -11.70 -11.04
CA LYS A 130 10.38 -13.01 -11.16
C LYS A 130 11.02 -13.41 -9.84
N LEU A 131 11.86 -12.54 -9.26
CA LEU A 131 12.53 -12.79 -7.97
C LEU A 131 11.51 -13.15 -6.88
N ILE A 132 10.45 -12.36 -6.71
CA ILE A 132 9.43 -12.61 -5.70
C ILE A 132 8.73 -13.94 -5.93
N THR A 133 8.32 -14.25 -7.17
CA THR A 133 7.51 -15.44 -7.44
C THR A 133 8.31 -16.73 -7.43
N THR A 134 9.59 -16.70 -7.82
CA THR A 134 10.43 -17.90 -7.88
C THR A 134 11.24 -18.12 -6.61
N GLU A 135 11.89 -17.08 -6.12
CA GLU A 135 12.88 -17.20 -5.03
C GLU A 135 12.28 -16.93 -3.64
N LEU A 136 11.30 -16.03 -3.53
CA LEU A 136 10.77 -15.66 -2.22
C LEU A 136 9.45 -16.35 -1.88
N LEU A 137 8.57 -16.56 -2.86
CA LEU A 137 7.23 -17.15 -2.68
C LEU A 137 7.06 -18.45 -3.45
N GLY A 138 8.14 -19.04 -3.94
CA GLY A 138 8.13 -20.37 -4.55
C GLY A 138 7.68 -21.46 -3.56
N ASN A 139 7.10 -22.56 -4.05
CA ASN A 139 6.58 -23.63 -3.19
C ASN A 139 7.63 -24.16 -2.22
N ARG A 140 8.88 -24.24 -2.62
CA ARG A 140 9.99 -24.71 -1.76
C ARG A 140 10.11 -23.82 -0.52
N ILE A 141 10.20 -22.50 -0.72
CA ILE A 141 10.37 -21.52 0.36
C ILE A 141 9.10 -21.44 1.23
N LEU A 142 7.91 -21.46 0.61
CA LEU A 142 6.67 -21.50 1.38
C LEU A 142 6.55 -22.74 2.27
N ASN A 143 7.06 -23.89 1.83
CA ASN A 143 7.09 -25.09 2.65
C ASN A 143 8.10 -25.01 3.80
N GLN A 144 9.24 -24.34 3.63
CA GLN A 144 10.20 -24.10 4.70
C GLN A 144 9.59 -23.25 5.83
N PHE A 145 8.66 -22.35 5.52
CA PHE A 145 7.92 -21.55 6.50
C PHE A 145 6.68 -22.24 7.09
N LEU A 146 6.40 -23.49 6.74
CA LEU A 146 5.25 -24.22 7.28
C LEU A 146 5.28 -24.35 8.81
N PRO A 147 6.43 -24.63 9.47
CA PRO A 147 6.51 -24.69 10.93
C PRO A 147 6.10 -23.36 11.61
N ILE A 148 6.52 -22.22 11.07
CA ILE A 148 6.15 -20.91 11.60
C ILE A 148 4.64 -20.72 11.53
N ARG A 149 4.03 -20.98 10.37
CA ARG A 149 2.58 -20.85 10.16
C ARG A 149 1.79 -21.77 11.09
N THR A 150 2.20 -23.03 11.19
CA THR A 150 1.55 -24.02 12.05
C THR A 150 1.64 -23.64 13.52
N LYS A 151 2.81 -23.17 13.97
CA LYS A 151 3.03 -22.72 15.35
C LYS A 151 2.14 -21.54 15.72
N GLU A 152 2.10 -20.50 14.90
CA GLU A 152 1.26 -19.32 15.15
C GLU A 152 -0.23 -19.66 15.10
N LEU A 153 -0.66 -20.54 14.18
CA LEU A 153 -2.03 -21.02 14.12
C LEU A 153 -2.43 -21.78 15.39
N HIS A 154 -1.56 -22.67 15.91
CA HIS A 154 -1.79 -23.36 17.17
C HIS A 154 -1.88 -22.40 18.36
N HIS A 155 -1.05 -21.36 18.39
CA HIS A 155 -1.14 -20.32 19.41
C HIS A 155 -2.49 -19.59 19.37
N PHE A 156 -2.94 -19.23 18.19
CA PHE A 156 -4.23 -18.59 17.98
C PHE A 156 -5.40 -19.47 18.41
N ILE A 157 -5.41 -20.74 18.00
CA ILE A 157 -6.48 -21.70 18.39
C ILE A 157 -6.50 -21.90 19.91
N ARG A 158 -5.33 -22.07 20.54
CA ARG A 158 -5.21 -22.22 22.01
C ARG A 158 -5.71 -20.98 22.73
N TYR A 159 -5.37 -19.81 22.24
CA TYR A 159 -5.88 -18.54 22.79
C TYR A 159 -7.41 -18.49 22.74
N LEU A 160 -8.01 -18.82 21.60
CA LEU A 160 -9.48 -18.86 21.46
C LEU A 160 -10.13 -19.89 22.40
N ALA A 161 -9.54 -21.10 22.54
CA ALA A 161 -10.04 -22.12 23.44
C ALA A 161 -10.03 -21.64 24.91
N ASN A 162 -8.91 -21.08 25.36
CA ASN A 162 -8.80 -20.55 26.73
C ASN A 162 -9.83 -19.44 27.01
N LYS A 163 -10.07 -18.56 26.02
CA LYS A 163 -11.08 -17.50 26.15
C LYS A 163 -12.51 -18.05 26.17
N ALA A 164 -12.77 -19.10 25.37
CA ALA A 164 -14.06 -19.77 25.38
C ALA A 164 -14.34 -20.48 26.71
N GLU A 165 -13.35 -21.19 27.29
CA GLU A 165 -13.45 -21.81 28.62
C GLU A 165 -13.72 -20.77 29.72
N ALA A 166 -13.07 -19.60 29.63
CA ALA A 166 -13.29 -18.48 30.56
C ALA A 166 -14.60 -17.71 30.31
N SER A 167 -15.37 -18.10 29.26
CA SER A 167 -16.57 -17.35 28.81
C SER A 167 -16.29 -15.86 28.51
N GLU A 168 -15.08 -15.53 28.10
CA GLU A 168 -14.68 -14.17 27.78
C GLU A 168 -14.96 -13.82 26.30
N ARG A 169 -15.30 -12.56 26.06
CA ARG A 169 -15.49 -12.07 24.69
C ARG A 169 -14.14 -11.84 24.01
N VAL A 170 -14.07 -12.22 22.72
CA VAL A 170 -12.87 -12.05 21.89
C VAL A 170 -13.18 -11.17 20.70
N ASN A 171 -12.31 -10.18 20.44
CA ASN A 171 -12.30 -9.46 19.18
C ASN A 171 -11.53 -10.28 18.13
N VAL A 172 -12.23 -11.17 17.43
CA VAL A 172 -11.66 -12.10 16.45
C VAL A 172 -10.88 -11.35 15.36
N THR A 173 -11.36 -10.16 14.95
CA THR A 173 -10.69 -9.30 13.98
C THR A 173 -9.28 -8.92 14.43
N GLU A 174 -9.14 -8.45 15.65
CA GLU A 174 -7.85 -8.04 16.21
C GLU A 174 -6.89 -9.22 16.34
N GLU A 175 -7.39 -10.36 16.75
CA GLU A 175 -6.58 -11.56 16.92
C GLU A 175 -6.15 -12.18 15.57
N LEU A 176 -6.99 -12.13 14.53
CA LEU A 176 -6.60 -12.51 13.16
C LEU A 176 -5.53 -11.56 12.58
N LEU A 177 -5.63 -10.27 12.87
CA LEU A 177 -4.59 -9.32 12.48
C LEU A 177 -3.26 -9.59 13.19
N LYS A 178 -3.29 -9.94 14.50
CA LYS A 178 -2.10 -10.34 15.25
C LYS A 178 -1.48 -11.61 14.66
N LEU A 179 -2.31 -12.63 14.40
CA LEU A 179 -1.86 -13.88 13.76
C LEU A 179 -1.15 -13.62 12.44
N THR A 180 -1.79 -12.87 11.55
CA THR A 180 -1.23 -12.56 10.23
C THR A 180 0.07 -11.76 10.35
N ASN A 181 0.10 -10.73 11.19
CA ASN A 181 1.29 -9.94 11.40
C ASN A 181 2.45 -10.77 11.97
N ASN A 182 2.18 -11.68 12.91
CA ASN A 182 3.21 -12.55 13.49
C ASN A 182 3.78 -13.52 12.46
N ILE A 183 2.93 -14.15 11.66
CA ILE A 183 3.39 -15.06 10.61
C ILE A 183 4.32 -14.31 9.64
N ILE A 184 3.88 -13.15 9.16
CA ILE A 184 4.63 -12.42 8.13
C ILE A 184 5.92 -11.84 8.68
N SER A 185 5.90 -11.22 9.86
CA SER A 185 7.12 -10.66 10.45
C SER A 185 8.15 -11.74 10.76
N GLN A 186 7.73 -12.94 11.16
CA GLN A 186 8.66 -14.05 11.35
C GLN A 186 9.21 -14.59 10.02
N MET A 187 8.35 -14.73 8.99
CA MET A 187 8.80 -15.17 7.66
C MET A 187 9.72 -14.14 6.98
N MET A 188 9.45 -12.84 7.18
CA MET A 188 10.19 -11.76 6.53
C MET A 188 11.49 -11.40 7.25
N LEU A 189 11.47 -11.37 8.58
CA LEU A 189 12.52 -10.74 9.40
C LEU A 189 12.94 -11.60 10.59
N SER A 190 12.40 -12.81 10.75
CA SER A 190 12.57 -13.66 11.95
C SER A 190 12.19 -12.98 13.28
N ILE A 191 11.39 -11.92 13.23
CA ILE A 191 10.97 -11.12 14.39
C ILE A 191 9.53 -11.45 14.76
N LYS A 192 9.26 -11.68 16.06
CA LYS A 192 7.89 -11.76 16.58
C LYS A 192 7.36 -10.37 16.93
N CYS A 193 6.31 -9.94 16.26
CA CYS A 193 5.65 -8.65 16.54
C CYS A 193 4.68 -8.70 17.75
N SER A 194 4.43 -9.85 18.36
CA SER A 194 3.49 -10.01 19.49
C SER A 194 4.15 -9.91 20.87
N GLY A 195 5.43 -9.54 20.95
CA GLY A 195 6.11 -9.30 22.23
C GLY A 195 5.54 -8.10 23.00
N THR A 196 5.66 -8.13 24.32
CA THR A 196 5.36 -7.00 25.22
C THR A 196 6.47 -5.95 25.25
N ASP A 197 7.51 -6.12 24.42
CA ASP A 197 8.62 -5.18 24.31
C ASP A 197 8.16 -3.86 23.69
N ASN A 198 8.61 -2.76 24.28
CA ASN A 198 8.35 -1.40 23.80
C ASN A 198 8.74 -1.23 22.32
N GLN A 199 9.79 -1.92 21.85
CA GLN A 199 10.25 -1.89 20.46
C GLN A 199 9.25 -2.54 19.49
N ALA A 200 8.61 -3.63 19.89
CA ALA A 200 7.57 -4.29 19.07
C ALA A 200 6.31 -3.41 18.94
N GLU A 201 5.93 -2.67 19.98
CA GLU A 201 4.79 -1.75 19.93
C GLU A 201 5.10 -0.52 19.06
N GLU A 202 6.29 0.03 19.16
CA GLU A 202 6.76 1.14 18.33
C GLU A 202 6.75 0.74 16.85
N THR A 203 7.29 -0.45 16.52
CA THR A 203 7.26 -0.99 15.15
C THR A 203 5.82 -1.14 14.64
N ARG A 204 4.92 -1.70 15.46
CA ARG A 204 3.49 -1.85 15.11
C ARG A 204 2.81 -0.51 14.87
N SER A 205 3.09 0.47 15.74
CA SER A 205 2.54 1.83 15.61
C SER A 205 3.00 2.46 14.30
N LEU A 206 4.29 2.39 14.00
CA LEU A 206 4.88 2.96 12.79
C LEU A 206 4.32 2.31 11.52
N VAL A 207 4.18 0.98 11.49
CA VAL A 207 3.54 0.27 10.38
C VAL A 207 2.06 0.67 10.22
N ARG A 208 1.34 0.96 11.31
CA ARG A 208 -0.03 1.50 11.23
C ARG A 208 -0.06 2.90 10.62
N GLU A 209 0.86 3.78 11.00
CA GLU A 209 0.97 5.12 10.45
C GLU A 209 1.25 5.08 8.94
N VAL A 210 2.21 4.25 8.52
CA VAL A 210 2.53 4.02 7.09
C VAL A 210 1.31 3.53 6.32
N THR A 211 0.59 2.53 6.86
CA THR A 211 -0.61 1.98 6.19
C THR A 211 -1.71 3.03 6.06
N LYS A 212 -1.91 3.83 7.10
CA LYS A 212 -2.93 4.88 7.14
C LYS A 212 -2.65 5.95 6.08
N ILE A 213 -1.41 6.43 5.99
CA ILE A 213 -1.06 7.54 5.11
C ILE A 213 -1.15 7.17 3.62
N PHE A 214 -0.97 5.88 3.26
CA PHE A 214 -1.21 5.40 1.89
C PHE A 214 -2.67 5.52 1.46
N GLY A 215 -3.61 5.46 2.39
CA GLY A 215 -5.05 5.60 2.13
C GLY A 215 -5.58 7.03 2.26
N GLU A 216 -4.78 7.97 2.71
CA GLU A 216 -5.22 9.36 2.91
C GLU A 216 -5.27 10.15 1.60
N PHE A 217 -6.32 10.96 1.46
CA PHE A 217 -6.45 11.85 0.32
C PHE A 217 -5.56 13.08 0.48
N ASN A 218 -4.73 13.34 -0.54
CA ASN A 218 -3.87 14.50 -0.62
C ASN A 218 -4.24 15.37 -1.82
N VAL A 219 -4.64 16.61 -1.57
CA VAL A 219 -5.01 17.58 -2.62
C VAL A 219 -3.87 17.82 -3.62
N SER A 220 -2.63 17.81 -3.14
CA SER A 220 -1.44 18.05 -3.97
C SER A 220 -1.22 16.98 -5.05
N ASP A 221 -1.75 15.76 -4.88
CA ASP A 221 -1.67 14.69 -5.88
C ASP A 221 -2.65 14.89 -7.06
N PHE A 222 -3.67 15.74 -6.86
CA PHE A 222 -4.73 15.96 -7.83
C PHE A 222 -4.72 17.37 -8.43
N ILE A 223 -4.25 18.37 -7.70
CA ILE A 223 -4.22 19.76 -8.14
C ILE A 223 -2.76 20.19 -8.34
N TRP A 224 -2.35 20.29 -9.59
CA TRP A 224 -0.94 20.49 -9.99
C TRP A 224 -0.25 21.70 -9.36
N PHE A 225 -0.94 22.84 -9.19
CA PHE A 225 -0.37 24.04 -8.61
C PHE A 225 -0.28 23.99 -7.07
N CYS A 226 -1.03 23.07 -6.43
CA CYS A 226 -0.91 22.82 -4.99
C CYS A 226 0.25 21.88 -4.65
N ARG A 227 0.90 21.28 -5.65
CA ARG A 227 1.94 20.25 -5.46
C ARG A 227 3.09 20.72 -4.55
N ASN A 228 3.44 22.00 -4.60
CA ASN A 228 4.53 22.56 -3.84
C ASN A 228 4.09 23.30 -2.56
N LEU A 229 2.77 23.42 -2.33
CA LEU A 229 2.23 24.25 -1.25
C LEU A 229 2.00 23.49 0.06
N ASP A 230 2.04 22.17 0.04
CA ASP A 230 1.75 21.28 1.20
C ASP A 230 0.63 21.80 2.12
N LEU A 231 -0.51 22.17 1.51
CA LEU A 231 -1.64 22.81 2.20
C LEU A 231 -2.20 22.01 3.39
N GLN A 232 -1.98 20.69 3.38
CA GLN A 232 -2.46 19.78 4.41
C GLN A 232 -1.37 19.34 5.39
N GLY A 233 -0.13 19.84 5.24
CA GLY A 233 1.04 19.36 5.98
C GLY A 233 1.35 17.88 5.72
N PHE A 234 0.84 17.36 4.60
CA PHE A 234 0.89 15.94 4.25
C PHE A 234 2.31 15.49 3.93
N ARG A 235 3.07 16.32 3.18
CA ARG A 235 4.46 16.06 2.85
C ARG A 235 5.33 15.98 4.09
N LYS A 236 5.20 16.96 5.00
CA LYS A 236 5.96 16.99 6.25
C LYS A 236 5.70 15.74 7.11
N ARG A 237 4.44 15.28 7.17
CA ARG A 237 4.07 14.05 7.88
C ARG A 237 4.70 12.83 7.24
N ILE A 238 4.68 12.72 5.91
CA ILE A 238 5.29 11.59 5.19
C ILE A 238 6.81 11.58 5.42
N GLU A 239 7.47 12.72 5.33
CA GLU A 239 8.92 12.83 5.55
C GLU A 239 9.31 12.41 6.98
N ASP A 240 8.50 12.73 7.99
CA ASP A 240 8.72 12.28 9.36
C ASP A 240 8.52 10.76 9.50
N ILE A 241 7.43 10.21 8.95
CA ILE A 241 7.17 8.77 8.94
C ILE A 241 8.27 8.04 8.19
N HIS A 242 8.69 8.55 7.02
CA HIS A 242 9.75 7.95 6.22
C HIS A 242 11.07 7.88 6.99
N ARG A 243 11.47 8.97 7.63
CA ARG A 243 12.71 9.01 8.42
C ARG A 243 12.72 7.97 9.55
N ARG A 244 11.62 7.86 10.31
CA ARG A 244 11.48 6.88 11.40
C ARG A 244 11.47 5.45 10.86
N TYR A 245 10.76 5.23 9.76
CA TYR A 245 10.65 3.92 9.13
C TYR A 245 11.97 3.49 8.46
N ASP A 246 12.64 4.42 7.79
CA ASP A 246 13.97 4.18 7.19
C ASP A 246 15.01 3.79 8.25
N ALA A 247 15.05 4.51 9.37
CA ALA A 247 15.95 4.19 10.48
C ALA A 247 15.66 2.81 11.08
N LEU A 248 14.38 2.44 11.22
CA LEU A 248 13.99 1.11 11.70
C LEU A 248 14.45 0.01 10.75
N LEU A 249 14.20 0.15 9.44
CA LEU A 249 14.60 -0.84 8.45
C LEU A 249 16.11 -0.95 8.34
N GLU A 250 16.82 0.19 8.37
CA GLU A 250 18.28 0.19 8.32
C GLU A 250 18.86 -0.56 9.52
N LYS A 251 18.33 -0.31 10.73
CA LYS A 251 18.73 -1.05 11.93
C LYS A 251 18.53 -2.57 11.76
N ILE A 252 17.34 -2.98 11.29
CA ILE A 252 17.03 -4.41 11.07
C ILE A 252 18.00 -5.04 10.06
N ILE A 253 18.34 -4.34 8.97
CA ILE A 253 19.27 -4.81 7.96
C ILE A 253 20.69 -4.94 8.55
N LEU A 254 21.16 -3.94 9.28
CA LEU A 254 22.48 -3.95 9.92
C LEU A 254 22.60 -5.07 10.96
N ASP A 255 21.59 -5.21 11.84
CA ASP A 255 21.56 -6.29 12.82
C ASP A 255 21.63 -7.67 12.13
N ARG A 256 20.96 -7.82 10.98
CA ARG A 256 20.98 -9.06 10.20
C ARG A 256 22.35 -9.31 9.55
N GLU A 257 22.95 -8.30 8.94
CA GLU A 257 24.29 -8.41 8.34
C GLU A 257 25.35 -8.78 9.39
N GLU A 258 25.22 -8.24 10.60
CA GLU A 258 26.13 -8.59 11.71
C GLU A 258 25.94 -10.04 12.16
N LEU A 259 24.68 -10.51 12.26
CA LEU A 259 24.40 -11.92 12.60
C LEU A 259 24.94 -12.88 11.53
N ARG A 260 24.83 -12.55 10.25
CA ARG A 260 25.37 -13.36 9.14
C ARG A 260 26.90 -13.47 9.25
N LYS A 261 27.59 -12.35 9.47
CA LYS A 261 29.06 -12.35 9.65
C LYS A 261 29.52 -13.19 10.84
N LYS A 262 28.77 -13.16 11.96
CA LYS A 262 29.06 -13.98 13.13
C LYS A 262 28.92 -15.48 12.81
N LYS A 263 27.83 -15.88 12.13
CA LYS A 263 27.60 -17.26 11.70
C LYS A 263 28.70 -17.75 10.77
N GLU A 264 29.07 -16.99 9.74
CA GLU A 264 30.15 -17.32 8.83
C GLU A 264 31.47 -17.56 9.58
N THR A 265 31.75 -16.79 10.64
CA THR A 265 32.94 -16.95 11.48
C THR A 265 32.86 -18.21 12.35
N GLU A 266 31.67 -18.54 12.86
CA GLU A 266 31.41 -19.73 13.70
C GLU A 266 31.42 -21.03 12.87
N GLU A 267 30.84 -21.02 11.66
CA GLU A 267 30.88 -22.17 10.72
C GLU A 267 32.28 -22.52 10.28
N MET A 268 33.19 -21.54 10.19
CA MET A 268 34.63 -21.82 9.93
C MET A 268 35.30 -22.56 11.10
N THR A 269 34.71 -22.61 12.28
CA THR A 269 35.28 -23.20 13.49
C THR A 269 34.62 -24.51 13.96
N CYS A 270 33.36 -24.75 13.53
CA CYS A 270 32.58 -25.92 13.94
C CYS A 270 31.78 -26.48 12.76
N ASP A 271 31.99 -27.76 12.45
CA ASP A 271 31.26 -28.57 11.46
C ASP A 271 29.88 -28.96 12.03
N SER A 272 28.99 -27.98 12.29
CA SER A 272 27.61 -28.18 12.75
C SER A 272 26.65 -27.87 11.62
N GLY A 273 26.26 -28.91 10.88
CA GLY A 273 25.27 -28.85 9.80
C GLY A 273 23.85 -28.62 10.33
N ASP A 274 23.61 -27.50 10.95
CA ASP A 274 22.26 -27.06 11.26
C ASP A 274 21.77 -26.20 10.07
N ASP A 275 20.89 -26.76 9.24
CA ASP A 275 20.23 -26.10 8.11
C ASP A 275 19.28 -25.01 8.64
N ASP A 276 19.84 -23.89 9.10
CA ASP A 276 19.08 -22.76 9.61
C ASP A 276 18.27 -22.14 8.45
N VAL A 277 16.96 -22.18 8.57
CA VAL A 277 16.03 -21.72 7.52
C VAL A 277 16.21 -20.22 7.31
N LYS A 278 16.76 -19.83 6.17
CA LYS A 278 16.89 -18.43 5.75
C LYS A 278 15.52 -17.78 5.67
N ASP A 279 15.35 -16.62 6.29
CA ASP A 279 14.15 -15.81 6.12
C ASP A 279 14.18 -15.02 4.79
N ILE A 280 13.10 -14.29 4.50
CA ILE A 280 12.99 -13.56 3.23
C ILE A 280 14.01 -12.41 3.17
N LEU A 281 14.37 -11.80 4.30
CA LEU A 281 15.41 -10.77 4.32
C LEU A 281 16.78 -11.35 3.95
N ASP A 282 17.12 -12.54 4.45
CA ASP A 282 18.37 -13.21 4.08
C ASP A 282 18.40 -13.50 2.58
N LEU A 283 17.30 -13.99 2.01
CA LEU A 283 17.20 -14.25 0.56
C LEU A 283 17.34 -12.96 -0.27
N LEU A 284 16.82 -11.84 0.22
CA LEU A 284 16.96 -10.54 -0.44
C LEU A 284 18.40 -10.01 -0.35
N LEU A 285 19.08 -10.22 0.77
CA LEU A 285 20.49 -9.87 0.93
C LEU A 285 21.37 -10.73 0.01
N ASP A 286 21.13 -12.04 -0.08
CA ASP A 286 21.80 -12.93 -1.03
C ASP A 286 21.59 -12.46 -2.48
N ALA A 287 20.38 -12.06 -2.83
CA ALA A 287 20.08 -11.54 -4.17
C ALA A 287 20.76 -10.19 -4.45
N MET A 288 21.00 -9.37 -3.42
CA MET A 288 21.74 -8.10 -3.54
C MET A 288 23.24 -8.36 -3.75
N GLU A 289 23.80 -9.35 -3.08
CA GLU A 289 25.22 -9.75 -3.15
C GLU A 289 25.55 -10.50 -4.46
N ASN A 290 24.55 -11.04 -5.15
CA ASN A 290 24.75 -11.79 -6.38
C ASN A 290 25.21 -10.88 -7.53
N GLU A 291 26.48 -10.99 -7.90
CA GLU A 291 27.10 -10.22 -8.98
C GLU A 291 26.52 -10.53 -10.37
N ASN A 292 25.95 -11.72 -10.58
CA ASN A 292 25.40 -12.19 -11.84
C ASN A 292 23.94 -11.80 -12.05
N SER A 293 23.35 -11.01 -11.16
CA SER A 293 21.96 -10.53 -11.29
C SER A 293 21.77 -9.62 -12.49
N GLU A 294 20.68 -9.82 -13.25
CA GLU A 294 20.28 -8.95 -14.36
C GLU A 294 20.16 -7.47 -13.94
N ILE A 295 19.74 -7.23 -12.70
CA ILE A 295 19.60 -5.89 -12.11
C ILE A 295 20.18 -5.94 -10.69
N LYS A 296 21.14 -5.07 -10.40
CA LYS A 296 21.70 -4.96 -9.03
C LYS A 296 20.66 -4.37 -8.08
N LEU A 297 20.32 -5.14 -7.07
CA LEU A 297 19.48 -4.65 -5.96
C LEU A 297 20.30 -3.69 -5.08
N THR A 298 19.61 -2.68 -4.57
CA THR A 298 20.15 -1.74 -3.60
C THR A 298 19.44 -1.91 -2.26
N ARG A 299 19.99 -1.38 -1.18
CA ARG A 299 19.30 -1.33 0.14
C ARG A 299 17.91 -0.71 0.05
N ASN A 300 17.75 0.34 -0.77
CA ASN A 300 16.44 0.96 -0.98
C ASN A 300 15.43 0.00 -1.64
N HIS A 301 15.88 -0.84 -2.56
CA HIS A 301 15.05 -1.88 -3.16
C HIS A 301 14.59 -2.91 -2.10
N ILE A 302 15.49 -3.35 -1.21
CA ILE A 302 15.16 -4.26 -0.11
C ILE A 302 14.16 -3.60 0.85
N LYS A 303 14.44 -2.38 1.30
CA LYS A 303 13.54 -1.62 2.19
C LYS A 303 12.15 -1.46 1.57
N ALA A 304 12.07 -1.14 0.27
CA ALA A 304 10.80 -1.03 -0.45
C ALA A 304 10.03 -2.36 -0.52
N LEU A 305 10.74 -3.47 -0.73
CA LEU A 305 10.13 -4.81 -0.77
C LEU A 305 9.60 -5.22 0.60
N VAL A 306 10.39 -5.03 1.66
CA VAL A 306 9.97 -5.31 3.04
C VAL A 306 8.75 -4.47 3.41
N LEU A 307 8.75 -3.17 3.08
CA LEU A 307 7.63 -2.27 3.31
C LEU A 307 6.34 -2.78 2.65
N VAL A 308 6.42 -3.13 1.37
CA VAL A 308 5.25 -3.58 0.60
C VAL A 308 4.73 -4.90 1.15
N CYS A 309 5.59 -5.86 1.44
CA CYS A 309 5.17 -7.15 1.98
C CYS A 309 4.45 -6.98 3.33
N ILE A 310 5.03 -6.24 4.26
CA ILE A 310 4.42 -6.01 5.59
C ILE A 310 3.08 -5.27 5.46
N ASN A 311 2.99 -4.24 4.61
CA ASN A 311 1.76 -3.43 4.47
C ASN A 311 0.69 -4.12 3.64
N TYR A 312 1.05 -4.86 2.58
CA TYR A 312 0.09 -5.54 1.71
C TYR A 312 -0.75 -6.58 2.48
N PHE A 313 -0.12 -7.36 3.33
CA PHE A 313 -0.81 -8.35 4.13
C PHE A 313 -1.71 -7.71 5.20
N LYS A 314 -1.32 -6.56 5.72
CA LYS A 314 -2.16 -5.80 6.66
C LYS A 314 -3.38 -5.17 5.97
N LEU A 315 -3.24 -4.70 4.74
CA LEU A 315 -4.35 -4.23 3.91
C LEU A 315 -5.34 -5.35 3.61
N LEU A 316 -4.86 -6.56 3.30
CA LEU A 316 -5.72 -7.74 3.13
C LEU A 316 -6.48 -8.06 4.42
N GLY A 317 -5.82 -8.08 5.57
CA GLY A 317 -6.47 -8.27 6.86
C GLY A 317 -7.56 -7.22 7.13
N ASN A 318 -7.29 -5.95 6.89
CA ASN A 318 -8.27 -4.87 7.05
C ASN A 318 -9.45 -4.95 6.06
N SER A 319 -9.23 -5.42 4.83
CA SER A 319 -10.31 -5.61 3.84
C SER A 319 -11.27 -6.72 4.26
N TYR A 320 -10.76 -7.81 4.82
CA TYR A 320 -11.59 -8.87 5.39
C TYR A 320 -12.40 -8.37 6.59
N THR A 321 -11.84 -7.49 7.42
CA THR A 321 -12.54 -6.95 8.60
C THR A 321 -13.66 -5.99 8.24
N MET A 322 -13.52 -5.17 7.21
CA MET A 322 -14.60 -4.29 6.74
C MET A 322 -15.78 -5.08 6.14
N HIS A 323 -15.53 -6.24 5.52
CA HIS A 323 -16.59 -7.12 5.03
C HIS A 323 -17.26 -7.91 6.15
N THR A 324 -16.52 -8.33 7.19
CA THR A 324 -17.09 -9.09 8.30
C THR A 324 -17.92 -8.21 9.24
N HIS A 325 -17.59 -6.94 9.42
CA HIS A 325 -18.40 -6.04 10.27
C HIS A 325 -19.85 -5.82 9.77
N LYS A 326 -20.11 -6.00 8.48
CA LYS A 326 -21.48 -6.00 7.93
C LYS A 326 -22.17 -7.37 8.03
N ASN A 327 -21.42 -8.48 8.08
CA ASN A 327 -21.97 -9.85 8.07
C ASN A 327 -21.96 -10.56 9.43
N THR A 328 -21.16 -10.12 10.41
CA THR A 328 -21.10 -10.77 11.73
C THR A 328 -22.36 -10.57 12.55
N ASN A 329 -23.13 -9.52 12.34
CA ASN A 329 -24.46 -9.40 12.96
C ASN A 329 -25.50 -10.39 12.38
N LEU A 330 -25.24 -10.98 11.20
CA LEU A 330 -26.13 -11.99 10.60
C LEU A 330 -25.75 -13.43 10.98
N PHE A 331 -24.47 -13.70 11.28
CA PHE A 331 -24.00 -15.05 11.54
C PHE A 331 -24.20 -15.50 13.00
N PHE A 332 -24.09 -14.59 13.96
CA PHE A 332 -24.33 -14.90 15.37
C PHE A 332 -25.81 -15.10 15.72
N HIS A 333 -26.73 -14.54 14.92
CA HIS A 333 -28.19 -14.75 15.12
C HIS A 333 -28.67 -16.12 14.65
N LYS A 334 -27.85 -16.89 13.89
CA LYS A 334 -28.21 -18.23 13.40
C LYS A 334 -27.64 -19.38 14.21
N LEU A 335 -26.70 -19.13 15.12
CA LEU A 335 -26.09 -20.15 15.98
C LEU A 335 -26.68 -20.25 17.39
N THR A 336 -27.61 -19.35 17.75
CA THR A 336 -28.32 -19.40 19.04
C THR A 336 -29.70 -20.04 18.97
N TYR A 337 -30.11 -20.60 17.81
CA TYR A 337 -31.36 -21.34 17.62
C TYR A 337 -31.11 -22.65 16.87
N SER A 338 -30.36 -23.55 17.45
CA SER A 338 -30.43 -24.98 17.11
C SER A 338 -29.84 -25.81 18.25
#